data_dd9ed6379f84534f0f14d210a7dfb0ee
#
_entry.id   dd9ed6379f84534f0f14d210a7dfb0ee
#
_cell.length_a   1.000
_cell.length_b   1.000
_cell.length_c   1.000
_cell.angle_alpha   90.00
_cell.angle_beta   90.00
_cell.angle_gamma   90.00
#
_symmetry.space_group_name_H-M   'P 1'
#
loop_
_entity.id
_entity.type
_entity.pdbx_description
1 polymer ?
#
loop_
_entity_poly.entity_id
_entity_poly.type
_entity_poly.pdbx_seq_one_letter_code
_entity_poly.pdbx_strand_id
1 'polypeptide(L)'
;MSHSDNTDDTSASNDLSSNELFYNHLTLGLSKTLAKQKGVHTVNLHKREPTEKSVIANWEQKHCCKLPNDLKNFYLSVEGFKMEWEGEYGGETFLIGAMEINPITKLRRIGGFESLSDGEMSPNLDDLDRLLGKRGKPLFKSTCKIFELQACPNNSIVCLVYLEYKVSPSIWLLDRSLEWHFIAKNFTLYFRMMLVYHGFPEWQYALTPIGLSPAAKLIISGIAPELLSPPSXXXXIADTNCRIDP
;
A
#
# COMPACT_ATOMS: atom_id res chain seq x y z
N MET A 1 38.71 -14.64 -42.09
CA MET A 1 38.47 -13.27 -41.57
C MET A 1 37.08 -13.28 -40.92
N SER A 2 37.06 -13.49 -39.62
CA SER A 2 35.83 -13.56 -38.84
C SER A 2 35.80 -12.33 -37.91
N HIS A 3 34.89 -11.43 -38.18
CA HIS A 3 34.53 -10.37 -37.23
C HIS A 3 33.41 -10.88 -36.34
N SER A 4 33.72 -11.04 -35.08
CA SER A 4 32.74 -11.35 -34.06
C SER A 4 32.27 -10.02 -33.42
N ASP A 5 30.98 -9.76 -33.54
CA ASP A 5 30.34 -8.60 -32.94
C ASP A 5 30.23 -8.78 -31.45
N ASN A 6 30.93 -7.93 -30.71
CA ASN A 6 30.88 -7.82 -29.23
C ASN A 6 30.13 -6.52 -28.88
N THR A 7 28.80 -6.48 -29.08
CA THR A 7 28.04 -5.27 -28.78
C THR A 7 26.88 -5.43 -27.78
N ASP A 8 26.64 -6.65 -27.28
CA ASP A 8 25.45 -6.88 -26.45
C ASP A 8 25.65 -6.79 -24.92
N ASP A 9 26.90 -6.71 -24.44
CA ASP A 9 27.14 -6.83 -22.99
C ASP A 9 27.10 -5.49 -22.23
N THR A 10 27.17 -4.36 -22.91
CA THR A 10 27.21 -3.04 -22.27
C THR A 10 25.80 -2.45 -21.99
N SER A 11 24.79 -2.84 -22.76
CA SER A 11 23.42 -2.33 -22.55
C SER A 11 22.77 -2.96 -21.33
N ALA A 12 22.94 -4.24 -21.10
CA ALA A 12 22.37 -4.97 -19.97
C ALA A 12 22.92 -4.50 -18.63
N SER A 13 24.21 -4.17 -18.55
CA SER A 13 24.82 -3.68 -17.30
C SER A 13 24.38 -2.26 -16.96
N ASN A 14 24.15 -1.40 -17.94
CA ASN A 14 23.65 -0.05 -17.74
C ASN A 14 22.16 -0.05 -17.32
N ASP A 15 21.33 -0.93 -17.88
CA ASP A 15 19.93 -1.08 -17.51
C ASP A 15 19.75 -1.63 -16.11
N LEU A 16 20.58 -2.57 -15.68
CA LEU A 16 20.59 -3.10 -14.32
C LEU A 16 20.93 -2.02 -13.31
N SER A 17 21.90 -1.18 -13.62
CA SER A 17 22.29 -0.04 -12.78
C SER A 17 21.17 1.00 -12.69
N SER A 18 20.51 1.33 -13.78
CA SER A 18 19.40 2.29 -13.85
C SER A 18 18.20 1.80 -13.03
N ASN A 19 17.82 0.54 -13.18
CA ASN A 19 16.73 -0.09 -12.44
C ASN A 19 17.03 -0.13 -10.94
N GLU A 20 18.26 -0.47 -10.57
CA GLU A 20 18.66 -0.49 -9.17
C GLU A 20 18.58 0.91 -8.54
N LEU A 21 19.01 1.93 -9.25
CA LEU A 21 18.89 3.32 -8.81
C LEU A 21 17.42 3.72 -8.64
N PHE A 22 16.56 3.38 -9.59
CA PHE A 22 15.12 3.67 -9.51
C PHE A 22 14.52 3.08 -8.24
N TYR A 23 14.72 1.78 -7.99
CA TYR A 23 14.13 1.13 -6.80
C TYR A 23 14.76 1.64 -5.51
N ASN A 24 16.04 2.00 -5.51
CA ASN A 24 16.68 2.61 -4.36
C ASN A 24 16.04 3.97 -4.01
N HIS A 25 15.73 4.79 -5.02
CA HIS A 25 15.00 6.04 -4.84
C HIS A 25 13.56 5.78 -4.38
N LEU A 26 12.86 4.85 -5.02
CA LEU A 26 11.46 4.53 -4.70
C LEU A 26 11.32 4.07 -3.24
N THR A 27 12.25 3.24 -2.77
CA THR A 27 12.23 2.70 -1.40
C THR A 27 12.96 3.57 -0.38
N LEU A 28 13.51 4.72 -0.79
CA LEU A 28 14.34 5.58 0.05
C LEU A 28 15.54 4.81 0.66
N GLY A 29 16.07 3.84 -0.08
CA GLY A 29 17.19 3.01 0.35
C GLY A 29 16.84 1.92 1.35
N LEU A 30 15.58 1.73 1.68
CA LEU A 30 15.14 0.79 2.72
C LEU A 30 15.59 -0.64 2.41
N SER A 31 15.50 -1.09 1.15
CA SER A 31 15.93 -2.45 0.78
C SER A 31 17.40 -2.72 1.16
N LYS A 32 18.27 -1.74 0.93
CA LYS A 32 19.70 -1.84 1.29
C LYS A 32 19.92 -1.75 2.80
N THR A 33 19.11 -0.94 3.48
CA THR A 33 19.18 -0.81 4.95
C THR A 33 18.76 -2.11 5.63
N LEU A 34 17.62 -2.67 5.21
CA LEU A 34 17.12 -3.94 5.74
C LEU A 34 18.13 -5.08 5.50
N ALA A 35 18.73 -5.15 4.30
CA ALA A 35 19.71 -6.20 3.97
C ALA A 35 20.97 -6.18 4.87
N LYS A 36 21.24 -5.05 5.54
CA LYS A 36 22.37 -4.89 6.46
C LYS A 36 21.95 -5.02 7.94
N GLN A 37 20.65 -5.07 8.20
CA GLN A 37 20.12 -5.08 9.57
C GLN A 37 20.31 -6.47 10.20
N LYS A 38 20.80 -6.49 11.45
CA LYS A 38 20.97 -7.74 12.19
C LYS A 38 19.63 -8.44 12.38
N GLY A 39 19.58 -9.72 12.09
CA GLY A 39 18.36 -10.53 12.20
C GLY A 39 17.55 -10.60 10.91
N VAL A 40 17.90 -9.80 9.90
CA VAL A 40 17.28 -9.91 8.56
C VAL A 40 18.08 -10.94 7.75
N HIS A 41 17.38 -11.92 7.20
CA HIS A 41 17.96 -13.00 6.42
C HIS A 41 17.96 -12.68 4.92
N THR A 42 16.80 -12.34 4.36
CA THR A 42 16.66 -11.99 2.95
C THR A 42 15.75 -10.76 2.77
N VAL A 43 15.99 -10.03 1.68
CA VAL A 43 15.11 -8.94 1.23
C VAL A 43 14.82 -9.16 -0.24
N ASN A 44 13.57 -9.42 -0.57
CA ASN A 44 13.09 -9.72 -1.92
C ASN A 44 12.28 -8.55 -2.46
N LEU A 45 12.86 -7.83 -3.40
CA LEU A 45 12.18 -6.72 -4.10
C LEU A 45 11.79 -7.20 -5.50
N HIS A 46 10.48 -7.25 -5.75
CA HIS A 46 9.92 -7.69 -7.03
C HIS A 46 9.91 -6.52 -8.01
N LYS A 47 10.78 -6.58 -9.00
CA LYS A 47 10.84 -5.57 -10.06
C LYS A 47 9.65 -5.72 -11.00
N ARG A 48 9.05 -4.61 -11.39
CA ARG A 48 7.89 -4.55 -12.29
C ARG A 48 8.07 -3.43 -13.30
N GLU A 49 7.52 -3.62 -14.48
CA GLU A 49 7.55 -2.60 -15.53
C GLU A 49 6.54 -1.48 -15.26
N PRO A 50 6.73 -0.31 -15.86
CA PRO A 50 5.74 0.77 -15.78
C PRO A 50 4.40 0.38 -16.44
N THR A 51 3.30 0.91 -15.89
CA THR A 51 1.97 0.77 -16.50
C THR A 51 1.84 1.71 -17.71
N GLU A 52 1.31 1.21 -18.81
CA GLU A 52 1.03 2.03 -19.99
C GLU A 52 -0.04 3.09 -19.71
N LYS A 53 0.11 4.25 -20.33
CA LYS A 53 -0.88 5.36 -20.23
C LYS A 53 -2.28 4.93 -20.68
N SER A 54 -2.36 4.05 -21.67
CA SER A 54 -3.61 3.48 -22.19
C SER A 54 -4.37 2.70 -21.13
N VAL A 55 -3.67 1.89 -20.33
CA VAL A 55 -4.26 1.09 -19.24
C VAL A 55 -4.84 2.02 -18.15
N ILE A 56 -4.10 3.07 -17.80
CA ILE A 56 -4.57 4.08 -16.83
C ILE A 56 -5.81 4.80 -17.37
N ALA A 57 -5.79 5.23 -18.64
CA ALA A 57 -6.92 5.93 -19.27
C ALA A 57 -8.16 5.02 -19.30
N ASN A 58 -8.00 3.75 -19.64
CA ASN A 58 -9.09 2.78 -19.65
C ASN A 58 -9.67 2.57 -18.24
N TRP A 59 -8.82 2.48 -17.22
CA TRP A 59 -9.26 2.36 -15.82
C TRP A 59 -10.07 3.60 -15.42
N GLU A 60 -9.56 4.81 -15.71
CA GLU A 60 -10.24 6.07 -15.38
C GLU A 60 -11.61 6.17 -16.09
N GLN A 61 -11.68 5.75 -17.35
CA GLN A 61 -12.93 5.74 -18.13
C GLN A 61 -13.92 4.71 -17.54
N LYS A 62 -13.46 3.47 -17.31
CA LYS A 62 -14.31 2.40 -16.76
C LYS A 62 -14.96 2.82 -15.44
N HIS A 63 -14.20 3.44 -14.56
CA HIS A 63 -14.68 3.78 -13.21
C HIS A 63 -15.23 5.21 -13.09
N CYS A 64 -15.23 5.98 -14.19
CA CYS A 64 -15.72 7.37 -14.23
C CYS A 64 -15.11 8.22 -13.09
N CYS A 65 -13.79 8.09 -12.89
CA CYS A 65 -13.05 8.91 -11.93
C CYS A 65 -11.57 9.00 -12.32
N LYS A 66 -10.89 10.02 -11.82
CA LYS A 66 -9.47 10.22 -12.10
C LYS A 66 -8.61 9.69 -10.96
N LEU A 67 -7.52 9.01 -11.30
CA LEU A 67 -6.50 8.67 -10.30
C LEU A 67 -5.87 9.97 -9.76
N PRO A 68 -5.57 10.04 -8.47
CA PRO A 68 -4.80 11.18 -7.96
C PRO A 68 -3.41 11.19 -8.58
N ASN A 69 -2.86 12.38 -8.80
CA ASN A 69 -1.63 12.55 -9.55
C ASN A 69 -0.45 11.75 -9.00
N ASP A 70 -0.34 11.65 -7.68
CA ASP A 70 0.74 10.91 -7.03
C ASP A 70 0.65 9.39 -7.35
N LEU A 71 -0.53 8.81 -7.25
CA LEU A 71 -0.76 7.39 -7.58
C LEU A 71 -0.63 7.14 -9.10
N LYS A 72 -1.10 8.09 -9.90
CA LYS A 72 -0.95 8.02 -11.37
C LYS A 72 0.52 8.02 -11.78
N ASN A 73 1.32 8.94 -11.24
CA ASN A 73 2.75 9.01 -11.49
C ASN A 73 3.47 7.74 -11.00
N PHE A 74 3.05 7.20 -9.86
CA PHE A 74 3.56 5.93 -9.36
C PHE A 74 3.34 4.81 -10.37
N TYR A 75 2.10 4.63 -10.88
CA TYR A 75 1.79 3.59 -11.87
C TYR A 75 2.52 3.81 -13.20
N LEU A 76 2.73 5.06 -13.60
CA LEU A 76 3.53 5.38 -14.80
C LEU A 76 5.02 5.07 -14.62
N SER A 77 5.47 4.86 -13.39
CA SER A 77 6.86 4.52 -13.07
C SER A 77 7.04 3.03 -12.77
N VAL A 78 5.99 2.38 -12.21
CA VAL A 78 6.06 0.95 -11.84
C VAL A 78 4.64 0.38 -11.68
N GLU A 79 4.36 -0.80 -12.24
CA GLU A 79 3.04 -1.44 -12.13
C GLU A 79 2.87 -2.10 -10.74
N GLY A 80 2.55 -1.26 -9.73
CA GLY A 80 2.41 -1.74 -8.36
C GLY A 80 3.76 -1.91 -7.67
N PHE A 81 3.73 -2.46 -6.48
CA PHE A 81 4.94 -2.60 -5.66
C PHE A 81 4.82 -3.87 -4.83
N LYS A 82 5.93 -4.60 -4.70
CA LYS A 82 6.01 -5.71 -3.76
C LYS A 82 7.45 -5.85 -3.26
N MET A 83 7.61 -5.77 -1.95
CA MET A 83 8.87 -6.04 -1.27
C MET A 83 8.57 -6.83 -0.01
N GLU A 84 9.28 -7.93 0.16
CA GLU A 84 9.14 -8.84 1.31
C GLU A 84 10.51 -9.05 1.93
N TRP A 85 10.56 -9.24 3.24
CA TRP A 85 11.81 -9.55 3.91
C TRP A 85 11.58 -10.54 5.05
N GLU A 86 12.59 -11.37 5.25
CA GLU A 86 12.56 -12.47 6.20
C GLU A 86 13.61 -12.25 7.28
N GLY A 87 13.27 -12.67 8.47
CA GLY A 87 14.21 -12.75 9.58
C GLY A 87 14.49 -14.18 9.97
N GLU A 88 15.57 -14.39 10.69
CA GLU A 88 15.98 -15.70 11.21
C GLU A 88 15.80 -15.74 12.72
N TYR A 89 15.18 -16.81 13.21
CA TYR A 89 15.04 -17.07 14.64
C TYR A 89 15.10 -18.58 14.90
N GLY A 90 16.00 -19.01 15.78
CA GLY A 90 16.13 -20.41 16.14
C GLY A 90 16.58 -21.30 14.98
N GLY A 91 17.26 -20.76 13.96
CA GLY A 91 17.68 -21.50 12.77
C GLY A 91 16.58 -21.67 11.72
N GLU A 92 15.43 -21.05 11.92
CA GLU A 92 14.33 -21.01 10.94
C GLU A 92 14.11 -19.60 10.42
N THR A 93 13.69 -19.49 9.16
CA THR A 93 13.39 -18.21 8.54
C THR A 93 11.88 -17.96 8.49
N PHE A 94 11.49 -16.74 8.77
CA PHE A 94 10.07 -16.33 8.82
C PHE A 94 9.90 -15.03 8.03
N LEU A 95 8.79 -14.94 7.31
CA LEU A 95 8.38 -13.68 6.69
C LEU A 95 8.04 -12.69 7.80
N ILE A 96 8.83 -11.62 7.91
CA ILE A 96 8.66 -10.61 8.96
C ILE A 96 7.93 -9.39 8.40
N GLY A 97 8.32 -8.92 7.23
CA GLY A 97 7.69 -7.73 6.66
C GLY A 97 7.29 -7.90 5.22
N ALA A 98 6.14 -7.31 4.89
CA ALA A 98 5.60 -7.32 3.53
C ALA A 98 5.02 -5.95 3.19
N MET A 99 5.44 -5.42 2.08
CA MET A 99 4.97 -4.15 1.53
C MET A 99 4.42 -4.42 0.15
N GLU A 100 3.15 -4.08 -0.07
CA GLU A 100 2.53 -4.32 -1.37
C GLU A 100 1.60 -3.17 -1.74
N ILE A 101 1.61 -2.83 -3.03
CA ILE A 101 0.62 -1.96 -3.68
C ILE A 101 0.13 -2.73 -4.90
N ASN A 102 -1.15 -2.93 -4.98
CA ASN A 102 -1.79 -3.65 -6.09
C ASN A 102 -1.44 -2.98 -7.43
N PRO A 103 -1.18 -3.77 -8.49
CA PRO A 103 -1.15 -3.20 -9.83
C PRO A 103 -2.52 -2.61 -10.19
N ILE A 104 -2.55 -1.68 -11.14
CA ILE A 104 -3.80 -1.02 -11.52
C ILE A 104 -4.88 -1.99 -11.98
N THR A 105 -4.48 -3.12 -12.54
CA THR A 105 -5.39 -4.20 -12.98
C THR A 105 -6.11 -4.87 -11.80
N LYS A 106 -5.52 -4.81 -10.61
CA LYS A 106 -6.11 -5.33 -9.37
C LYS A 106 -6.70 -4.23 -8.48
N LEU A 107 -6.72 -2.98 -8.94
CA LEU A 107 -7.36 -1.87 -8.22
C LEU A 107 -8.88 -1.96 -8.43
N ARG A 108 -9.50 -2.94 -7.76
CA ARG A 108 -10.91 -3.30 -7.91
C ARG A 108 -11.81 -2.41 -7.08
N ARG A 109 -13.00 -2.13 -7.60
CA ARG A 109 -14.01 -1.37 -6.86
C ARG A 109 -14.67 -2.26 -5.81
N ILE A 110 -14.79 -1.75 -4.59
CA ILE A 110 -15.51 -2.39 -3.49
C ILE A 110 -16.90 -1.74 -3.45
N GLY A 111 -17.94 -2.56 -3.38
CA GLY A 111 -19.30 -2.09 -3.29
C GLY A 111 -19.76 -1.33 -4.54
N GLY A 112 -19.87 -2.02 -5.65
CA GLY A 112 -20.37 -1.46 -6.91
C GLY A 112 -21.08 -2.53 -7.72
N PHE A 113 -21.82 -2.08 -8.74
CA PHE A 113 -22.54 -2.97 -9.66
C PHE A 113 -21.61 -3.65 -10.67
N GLU A 114 -20.49 -4.22 -10.26
CA GLU A 114 -19.83 -5.17 -11.13
C GLU A 114 -20.52 -6.51 -10.93
N SER A 115 -21.21 -6.98 -11.96
CA SER A 115 -21.75 -8.32 -11.97
C SER A 115 -20.57 -9.30 -11.83
N LEU A 116 -20.44 -9.85 -10.65
CA LEU A 116 -19.60 -11.02 -10.46
C LEU A 116 -20.27 -12.16 -11.25
N SER A 117 -19.52 -12.77 -12.15
CA SER A 117 -20.01 -13.78 -13.09
C SER A 117 -20.48 -15.07 -12.40
N ASP A 118 -20.46 -15.17 -11.08
CA ASP A 118 -20.74 -16.40 -10.34
C ASP A 118 -21.72 -16.25 -9.15
N GLY A 119 -22.69 -15.37 -9.25
CA GLY A 119 -23.79 -15.33 -8.27
C GLY A 119 -23.41 -14.90 -6.84
N GLU A 120 -22.17 -14.53 -6.60
CA GLU A 120 -21.77 -13.97 -5.32
C GLU A 120 -22.21 -12.48 -5.26
N MET A 121 -23.12 -12.20 -4.32
CA MET A 121 -23.53 -10.83 -4.07
C MET A 121 -22.40 -10.10 -3.34
N SER A 122 -21.73 -9.21 -4.06
CA SER A 122 -20.84 -8.26 -3.41
C SER A 122 -21.67 -7.28 -2.57
N PRO A 123 -21.31 -7.06 -1.29
CA PRO A 123 -22.03 -6.08 -0.49
C PRO A 123 -21.96 -4.70 -1.15
N ASN A 124 -23.09 -4.03 -1.23
CA ASN A 124 -23.13 -2.67 -1.76
C ASN A 124 -22.74 -1.65 -0.67
N LEU A 125 -22.55 -0.39 -1.04
CA LEU A 125 -22.15 0.64 -0.08
C LEU A 125 -23.22 0.87 1.01
N ASP A 126 -24.49 0.70 0.67
CA ASP A 126 -25.60 0.82 1.63
C ASP A 126 -25.57 -0.32 2.65
N ASP A 127 -25.18 -1.51 2.24
CA ASP A 127 -25.02 -2.64 3.16
C ASP A 127 -23.86 -2.38 4.14
N LEU A 128 -22.75 -1.82 3.66
CA LEU A 128 -21.63 -1.43 4.51
C LEU A 128 -22.04 -0.37 5.53
N ASP A 129 -22.82 0.63 5.10
CA ASP A 129 -23.36 1.67 6.00
C ASP A 129 -24.31 1.09 7.05
N ARG A 130 -25.12 0.10 6.68
CA ARG A 130 -26.02 -0.61 7.62
C ARG A 130 -25.26 -1.41 8.65
N LEU A 131 -24.22 -2.11 8.21
CA LEU A 131 -23.37 -2.94 9.10
C LEU A 131 -22.61 -2.06 10.10
N LEU A 132 -22.17 -0.89 9.68
CA LEU A 132 -21.40 0.03 10.53
C LEU A 132 -22.27 0.79 11.54
N GLY A 133 -23.59 0.84 11.31
CA GLY A 133 -24.51 1.55 12.20
C GLY A 133 -24.17 3.04 12.30
N LYS A 134 -24.71 3.69 13.33
CA LYS A 134 -24.56 5.14 13.53
C LYS A 134 -23.21 5.59 14.07
N ARG A 135 -22.18 4.77 14.08
CA ARG A 135 -20.85 5.17 14.52
C ARG A 135 -20.09 6.02 13.49
N GLY A 136 -20.82 6.50 12.53
CA GLY A 136 -20.73 7.72 11.77
C GLY A 136 -19.41 8.16 11.21
N LYS A 137 -18.56 7.28 10.57
CA LYS A 137 -17.46 7.82 9.73
C LYS A 137 -16.78 6.72 8.92
N PRO A 138 -16.59 6.95 7.63
CA PRO A 138 -17.16 8.03 6.80
C PRO A 138 -18.60 7.71 6.40
N LEU A 139 -19.39 8.75 6.11
CA LEU A 139 -20.71 8.56 5.52
C LEU A 139 -20.52 8.23 4.04
N PHE A 140 -20.74 6.98 3.69
CA PHE A 140 -20.68 6.54 2.30
C PHE A 140 -22.03 6.74 1.66
N LYS A 141 -22.07 7.52 0.61
CA LYS A 141 -23.23 7.70 -0.27
C LYS A 141 -23.01 6.89 -1.55
N SER A 142 -24.06 6.65 -2.29
CA SER A 142 -24.00 5.95 -3.59
C SER A 142 -23.01 6.56 -4.58
N THR A 143 -22.69 7.85 -4.41
CA THR A 143 -21.72 8.57 -5.24
C THR A 143 -20.27 8.30 -4.86
N CYS A 144 -20.01 7.75 -3.65
CA CYS A 144 -18.66 7.42 -3.20
C CYS A 144 -18.09 6.24 -4.00
N LYS A 145 -16.78 6.24 -4.16
CA LYS A 145 -16.06 5.15 -4.85
C LYS A 145 -14.92 4.68 -3.99
N ILE A 146 -14.85 3.38 -3.79
CA ILE A 146 -13.85 2.74 -2.95
C ILE A 146 -13.12 1.70 -3.79
N PHE A 147 -11.78 1.74 -3.76
CA PHE A 147 -10.96 0.79 -4.52
C PHE A 147 -9.95 0.12 -3.60
N GLU A 148 -9.77 -1.18 -3.78
CA GLU A 148 -8.81 -1.98 -3.06
C GLU A 148 -7.39 -1.64 -3.49
N LEU A 149 -6.65 -0.91 -2.65
CA LEU A 149 -5.24 -0.54 -2.92
C LEU A 149 -4.28 -1.65 -2.51
N GLN A 150 -4.60 -2.35 -1.42
CA GLN A 150 -3.77 -3.42 -0.86
C GLN A 150 -4.61 -4.33 0.02
N ALA A 151 -4.53 -5.64 -0.20
CA ALA A 151 -5.03 -6.63 0.76
C ALA A 151 -3.97 -6.87 1.84
N CYS A 152 -4.40 -7.00 3.09
CA CYS A 152 -3.51 -7.27 4.21
C CYS A 152 -3.70 -8.72 4.71
N PRO A 153 -2.64 -9.36 5.25
CA PRO A 153 -2.72 -10.77 5.66
C PRO A 153 -3.78 -11.06 6.74
N ASN A 154 -4.17 -10.06 7.53
CA ASN A 154 -5.16 -10.20 8.62
C ASN A 154 -6.60 -9.95 8.16
N ASN A 155 -6.88 -10.08 6.87
CA ASN A 155 -8.19 -9.82 6.25
C ASN A 155 -8.68 -8.37 6.38
N SER A 156 -7.78 -7.42 6.64
CA SER A 156 -8.09 -6.00 6.46
C SER A 156 -7.69 -5.57 5.05
N ILE A 157 -8.25 -4.45 4.59
CA ILE A 157 -8.03 -3.95 3.23
C ILE A 157 -7.68 -2.46 3.31
N VAL A 158 -6.60 -2.08 2.67
CA VAL A 158 -6.28 -0.66 2.48
C VAL A 158 -6.99 -0.18 1.22
N CYS A 159 -7.74 0.90 1.36
CA CYS A 159 -8.64 1.40 0.32
C CYS A 159 -8.30 2.83 -0.09
N LEU A 160 -8.40 3.08 -1.40
CA LEU A 160 -8.43 4.42 -1.98
C LEU A 160 -9.91 4.85 -2.00
N VAL A 161 -10.27 5.90 -1.25
CA VAL A 161 -11.67 6.29 -1.01
C VAL A 161 -11.93 7.69 -1.57
N TYR A 162 -12.87 7.78 -2.50
CA TYR A 162 -13.39 9.03 -3.08
C TYR A 162 -14.69 9.37 -2.35
N LEU A 163 -14.66 10.36 -1.49
CA LEU A 163 -15.84 10.88 -0.81
C LEU A 163 -16.44 12.02 -1.63
N GLU A 164 -17.77 12.10 -1.63
CA GLU A 164 -18.53 13.06 -2.44
C GLU A 164 -18.08 14.52 -2.22
N TYR A 165 -17.77 14.85 -0.98
CA TYR A 165 -17.44 16.23 -0.59
C TYR A 165 -15.94 16.56 -0.68
N LYS A 166 -15.11 15.59 -1.09
CA LYS A 166 -13.65 15.81 -1.20
C LYS A 166 -13.19 15.80 -2.65
N VAL A 167 -12.37 16.77 -3.00
CA VAL A 167 -11.80 16.89 -4.35
C VAL A 167 -10.83 15.73 -4.66
N SER A 168 -10.10 15.28 -3.65
CA SER A 168 -9.09 14.22 -3.82
C SER A 168 -9.41 13.03 -2.92
N PRO A 169 -9.14 11.80 -3.40
CA PRO A 169 -9.33 10.62 -2.57
C PRO A 169 -8.32 10.57 -1.43
N SER A 170 -8.62 9.79 -0.42
CA SER A 170 -7.77 9.55 0.74
C SER A 170 -7.66 8.05 1.00
N ILE A 171 -6.69 7.66 1.84
CA ILE A 171 -6.38 6.26 2.12
C ILE A 171 -6.99 5.88 3.46
N TRP A 172 -7.75 4.79 3.46
CA TRP A 172 -8.46 4.26 4.63
C TRP A 172 -8.14 2.79 4.79
N LEU A 173 -8.19 2.30 6.02
CA LEU A 173 -8.14 0.88 6.35
C LEU A 173 -9.56 0.43 6.69
N LEU A 174 -10.04 -0.57 5.98
CA LEU A 174 -11.23 -1.35 6.36
C LEU A 174 -10.72 -2.57 7.12
N ASP A 175 -11.00 -2.62 8.41
CA ASP A 175 -10.50 -3.73 9.23
C ASP A 175 -11.43 -4.95 9.16
N ARG A 176 -10.99 -6.05 9.75
CA ARG A 176 -11.75 -7.31 9.77
C ARG A 176 -13.09 -7.20 10.55
N SER A 177 -13.26 -6.17 11.36
CA SER A 177 -14.52 -5.87 12.08
C SER A 177 -15.44 -4.96 11.27
N LEU A 178 -15.05 -4.67 10.02
CA LEU A 178 -15.72 -3.75 9.09
C LEU A 178 -15.74 -2.30 9.61
N GLU A 179 -14.79 -1.94 10.47
CA GLU A 179 -14.61 -0.55 10.90
C GLU A 179 -13.62 0.18 9.99
N TRP A 180 -13.91 1.44 9.72
CA TRP A 180 -13.13 2.28 8.84
C TRP A 180 -12.19 3.19 9.64
N HIS A 181 -10.92 3.16 9.31
CA HIS A 181 -9.89 3.99 9.94
C HIS A 181 -9.20 4.84 8.89
N PHE A 182 -9.18 6.14 9.10
CA PHE A 182 -8.42 7.06 8.24
C PHE A 182 -6.92 6.80 8.44
N ILE A 183 -6.18 6.62 7.33
CA ILE A 183 -4.73 6.33 7.41
C ILE A 183 -3.91 7.49 6.84
N ALA A 184 -4.26 7.99 5.64
CA ALA A 184 -3.46 9.02 5.00
C ALA A 184 -4.29 9.89 4.06
N LYS A 185 -3.92 11.16 3.96
CA LYS A 185 -4.61 12.12 3.08
C LYS A 185 -4.32 11.89 1.59
N ASN A 186 -3.25 11.18 1.24
CA ASN A 186 -2.89 10.87 -0.14
C ASN A 186 -2.00 9.63 -0.22
N PHE A 187 -1.76 9.14 -1.44
CA PHE A 187 -0.99 7.93 -1.69
C PHE A 187 0.49 8.09 -1.29
N THR A 188 1.10 9.21 -1.63
CA THR A 188 2.53 9.46 -1.30
C THR A 188 2.79 9.30 0.20
N LEU A 189 1.90 9.89 1.03
CA LEU A 189 2.04 9.80 2.48
C LEU A 189 1.87 8.34 2.96
N TYR A 190 0.87 7.63 2.43
CA TYR A 190 0.66 6.22 2.75
C TYR A 190 1.90 5.39 2.41
N PHE A 191 2.42 5.54 1.19
CA PHE A 191 3.58 4.79 0.71
C PHE A 191 4.81 5.03 1.60
N ARG A 192 5.05 6.30 1.96
CA ARG A 192 6.16 6.65 2.87
C ARG A 192 6.00 6.02 4.25
N MET A 193 4.79 6.04 4.81
CA MET A 193 4.52 5.39 6.11
C MET A 193 4.77 3.88 6.04
N MET A 194 4.35 3.23 4.96
CA MET A 194 4.62 1.81 4.73
C MET A 194 6.13 1.52 4.78
N LEU A 195 6.94 2.37 4.14
CA LEU A 195 8.41 2.25 4.18
C LEU A 195 8.96 2.49 5.59
N VAL A 196 8.47 3.52 6.29
CA VAL A 196 8.92 3.84 7.67
C VAL A 196 8.64 2.68 8.62
N TYR A 197 7.48 2.05 8.50
CA TYR A 197 7.12 0.88 9.31
C TYR A 197 7.68 -0.43 8.75
N HIS A 198 8.55 -0.38 7.74
CA HIS A 198 9.25 -1.54 7.14
C HIS A 198 8.29 -2.67 6.70
N GLY A 199 7.00 -2.38 6.52
CA GLY A 199 6.00 -3.38 6.18
C GLY A 199 5.76 -4.42 7.28
N PHE A 200 6.05 -4.12 8.53
CA PHE A 200 5.79 -5.02 9.67
C PHE A 200 4.31 -5.44 9.71
N PRO A 201 4.00 -6.63 10.24
CA PRO A 201 2.60 -7.06 10.35
C PRO A 201 1.73 -6.03 11.07
N GLU A 202 0.58 -5.75 10.48
CA GLU A 202 -0.43 -4.87 11.07
C GLU A 202 0.03 -3.43 11.33
N TRP A 203 1.12 -2.96 10.69
CA TRP A 203 1.66 -1.62 10.94
C TRP A 203 0.61 -0.50 10.78
N GLN A 204 -0.38 -0.70 9.90
CA GLN A 204 -1.46 0.28 9.68
C GLN A 204 -2.23 0.58 10.98
N TYR A 205 -2.37 -0.42 11.85
CA TYR A 205 -3.07 -0.25 13.13
C TYR A 205 -2.34 0.70 14.10
N ALA A 206 -1.03 0.89 13.93
CA ALA A 206 -0.30 1.90 14.71
C ALA A 206 -0.86 3.31 14.50
N LEU A 207 -1.55 3.54 13.38
CA LEU A 207 -2.15 4.83 13.00
C LEU A 207 -3.64 4.92 13.36
N THR A 208 -4.17 3.92 14.06
CA THR A 208 -5.59 3.85 14.43
C THR A 208 -5.74 3.87 15.96
N PRO A 209 -6.94 4.19 16.47
CA PRO A 209 -7.19 4.12 17.93
C PRO A 209 -7.04 2.71 18.51
N ILE A 210 -7.14 1.66 17.69
CA ILE A 210 -6.97 0.27 18.14
C ILE A 210 -5.52 0.00 18.55
N GLY A 211 -4.57 0.54 17.79
CA GLY A 211 -3.14 0.30 18.02
C GLY A 211 -2.68 -1.09 17.56
N LEU A 212 -1.39 -1.32 17.65
CA LEU A 212 -0.76 -2.59 17.27
C LEU A 212 -1.17 -3.72 18.23
N SER A 213 -1.38 -4.91 17.67
CA SER A 213 -1.62 -6.12 18.47
C SER A 213 -0.39 -6.47 19.34
N PRO A 214 -0.56 -7.25 20.43
CA PRO A 214 0.59 -7.71 21.23
C PRO A 214 1.62 -8.49 20.40
N ALA A 215 1.17 -9.30 19.45
CA ALA A 215 2.05 -10.07 18.56
C ALA A 215 2.89 -9.15 17.66
N ALA A 216 2.25 -8.15 17.03
CA ALA A 216 2.97 -7.16 16.21
C ALA A 216 3.99 -6.38 17.04
N LYS A 217 3.60 -5.94 18.25
CA LYS A 217 4.51 -5.25 19.18
C LYS A 217 5.73 -6.10 19.53
N LEU A 218 5.52 -7.39 19.78
CA LEU A 218 6.61 -8.31 20.13
C LEU A 218 7.61 -8.44 18.97
N ILE A 219 7.12 -8.62 17.74
CA ILE A 219 7.96 -8.73 16.55
C ILE A 219 8.77 -7.43 16.36
N ILE A 220 8.08 -6.28 16.40
CA ILE A 220 8.72 -4.97 16.21
C ILE A 220 9.76 -4.71 17.31
N SER A 221 9.45 -5.04 18.59
CA SER A 221 10.38 -4.82 19.70
C SER A 221 11.67 -5.62 19.56
N GLY A 222 11.61 -6.78 18.91
CA GLY A 222 12.79 -7.63 18.69
C GLY A 222 13.71 -7.16 17.57
N ILE A 223 13.17 -6.41 16.60
CA ILE A 223 13.89 -6.07 15.35
C ILE A 223 14.14 -4.56 15.24
N ALA A 224 13.12 -3.75 15.53
CA ALA A 224 13.14 -2.29 15.32
C ALA A 224 12.34 -1.60 16.44
N PRO A 225 12.81 -1.68 17.70
CA PRO A 225 12.05 -1.17 18.85
C PRO A 225 11.75 0.34 18.77
N GLU A 226 12.54 1.10 18.03
CA GLU A 226 12.32 2.53 17.80
C GLU A 226 10.98 2.82 17.11
N LEU A 227 10.44 1.87 16.34
CA LEU A 227 9.17 2.02 15.64
C LEU A 227 7.94 1.89 16.58
N LEU A 228 8.15 1.41 17.79
CA LEU A 228 7.09 1.36 18.82
C LEU A 228 6.84 2.74 19.45
N SER A 229 7.81 3.62 19.36
CA SER A 229 7.68 5.02 19.78
C SER A 229 7.67 5.89 18.51
N PRO A 230 6.49 6.14 17.91
CA PRO A 230 6.45 6.86 16.64
C PRO A 230 7.11 8.22 16.77
N PRO A 231 7.93 8.61 15.80
CA PRO A 231 8.55 9.94 15.81
C PRO A 231 7.46 11.00 15.83
N SER A 232 7.73 12.06 16.56
CA SER A 232 6.82 13.19 16.79
C SER A 232 6.15 13.73 15.51
N UNK A 233 6.73 13.45 14.56
CA UNK A 233 6.25 13.77 13.27
C UNK A 233 5.07 12.97 12.87
N UNK A 234 5.01 11.94 13.23
CA UNK A 234 3.94 11.10 12.98
C UNK A 234 2.76 11.44 13.83
N UNK A 235 3.06 11.90 14.76
CA UNK A 235 2.07 12.35 15.61
C UNK A 235 1.50 13.66 15.13
N UNK A 236 2.18 14.21 14.67
CA UNK A 236 1.77 15.38 14.07
C UNK A 236 0.93 15.15 12.88
N ILE A 237 1.18 14.23 12.20
CA ILE A 237 0.41 13.89 11.02
C ILE A 237 -0.96 13.35 11.45
N ALA A 238 -1.01 12.59 12.48
CA ALA A 238 -2.28 12.06 13.01
C ALA A 238 -3.17 13.17 13.61
N ASP A 239 -2.60 14.09 14.32
CA ASP A 239 -3.36 15.18 14.98
C ASP A 239 -3.93 16.20 13.98
N THR A 240 -3.18 16.49 12.91
CA THR A 240 -3.67 17.43 11.89
C THR A 240 -4.79 16.82 11.03
N ASN A 241 -4.94 15.51 11.05
CA ASN A 241 -5.92 14.82 10.21
C ASN A 241 -7.20 14.42 10.96
N CYS A 242 -7.20 14.48 12.30
CA CYS A 242 -8.36 14.11 13.12
C CYS A 242 -9.38 15.24 13.33
N ARG A 243 -9.06 16.47 12.94
CA ARG A 243 -10.06 17.54 12.96
C ARG A 243 -10.85 17.53 11.65
N ILE A 244 -11.92 16.78 11.65
CA ILE A 244 -13.01 17.00 10.70
C ILE A 244 -13.87 18.11 11.33
N ASP A 245 -13.68 19.33 10.87
CA ASP A 245 -14.58 20.41 11.24
C ASP A 245 -15.99 20.06 10.77
N PRO A 246 -17.04 20.35 11.55
CA PRO A 246 -18.42 19.98 11.26
C PRO A 246 -18.98 20.61 9.99
#